data_d2ac3d89285cf4fb79179b5c0b1251a7
#
_entry.id   d2ac3d89285cf4fb79179b5c0b1251a7
#
_cell.length_a   1.000
_cell.length_b   1.000
_cell.length_c   1.000
_cell.angle_alpha   90.00
_cell.angle_beta   90.00
_cell.angle_gamma   90.00
#
_symmetry.space_group_name_H-M   'P 1'
#
loop_
_entity.id
_entity.type
_entity.pdbx_description
1 polymer ?
#
loop_
_entity_poly.entity_id
_entity_poly.type
_entity_poly.pdbx_seq_one_letter_code
_entity_poly.pdbx_strand_id
1 'polypeptide(L)'
;MLSDVKKNIEKLIALYEGERQQKRELAAALEAKEAELDSCRKHIADLERQVDNLKLKGAFTTDAGNDPAAKEMIERMIREIDKCISLLDN
;
A
#
# COMPACT_ATOMS: atom_id res chain seq x y z
N MET A 1 26.17 -34.31 31.50
CA MET A 1 26.30 -34.52 30.03
C MET A 1 24.95 -34.68 29.31
N LEU A 2 24.13 -35.67 29.70
CA LEU A 2 22.82 -35.87 29.08
C LEU A 2 21.87 -34.66 29.28
N SER A 3 21.94 -33.99 30.46
CA SER A 3 21.11 -32.80 30.71
C SER A 3 21.50 -31.60 29.85
N ASP A 4 22.78 -31.46 29.49
CA ASP A 4 23.26 -30.39 28.63
C ASP A 4 22.82 -30.59 27.19
N VAL A 5 22.87 -31.84 26.72
CA VAL A 5 22.39 -32.23 25.39
C VAL A 5 20.90 -31.99 25.28
N LYS A 6 20.13 -32.35 26.31
CA LYS A 6 18.69 -32.14 26.37
C LYS A 6 18.36 -30.65 26.33
N LYS A 7 19.06 -29.83 27.12
CA LYS A 7 18.89 -28.39 27.13
C LYS A 7 19.20 -27.76 25.77
N ASN A 8 20.25 -28.20 25.11
CA ASN A 8 20.64 -27.70 23.78
C ASN A 8 19.59 -28.05 22.74
N ILE A 9 19.02 -29.26 22.81
CA ILE A 9 17.93 -29.66 21.90
C ILE A 9 16.69 -28.80 22.15
N GLU A 10 16.33 -28.58 23.39
CA GLU A 10 15.19 -27.70 23.76
C GLU A 10 15.38 -26.29 23.24
N LYS A 11 16.58 -25.74 23.37
CA LYS A 11 16.91 -24.41 22.81
C LYS A 11 16.80 -24.38 21.30
N LEU A 12 17.28 -25.41 20.64
CA LEU A 12 17.22 -25.51 19.19
C LEU A 12 15.79 -25.59 18.70
N ILE A 13 14.96 -26.38 19.37
CA ILE A 13 13.52 -26.47 19.05
C ILE A 13 12.84 -25.10 19.23
N ALA A 14 13.14 -24.40 20.35
CA ALA A 14 12.56 -23.08 20.62
C ALA A 14 12.97 -22.06 19.54
N LEU A 15 14.23 -22.08 19.13
CA LEU A 15 14.73 -21.21 18.05
C LEU A 15 14.02 -21.51 16.72
N TYR A 16 13.90 -22.80 16.40
CA TYR A 16 13.21 -23.22 15.18
C TYR A 16 11.76 -22.79 15.16
N GLU A 17 11.04 -22.98 16.26
CA GLU A 17 9.64 -22.56 16.38
C GLU A 17 9.50 -21.04 16.30
N GLY A 18 10.44 -20.31 16.91
CA GLY A 18 10.48 -18.85 16.85
C GLY A 18 10.68 -18.35 15.42
N GLU A 19 11.62 -18.92 14.69
CA GLU A 19 11.87 -18.56 13.29
C GLU A 19 10.68 -18.92 12.40
N ARG A 20 10.07 -20.05 12.64
CA ARG A 20 8.88 -20.48 11.90
C ARG A 20 7.73 -19.51 12.13
N GLN A 21 7.55 -19.04 13.36
CA GLN A 21 6.52 -18.04 13.68
C GLN A 21 6.82 -16.72 13.01
N GLN A 22 8.07 -16.24 13.06
CA GLN A 22 8.49 -15.01 12.37
C GLN A 22 8.25 -15.10 10.87
N LYS A 23 8.55 -16.23 10.28
CA LYS A 23 8.33 -16.48 8.85
C LYS A 23 6.86 -16.35 8.50
N ARG A 24 5.97 -16.91 9.32
CA ARG A 24 4.52 -16.80 9.12
C ARG A 24 4.05 -15.35 9.26
N GLU A 25 4.57 -14.64 10.24
CA GLU A 25 4.22 -13.22 10.45
C GLU A 25 4.68 -12.35 9.28
N LEU A 26 5.90 -12.58 8.79
CA LEU A 26 6.42 -11.86 7.63
C LEU A 26 5.62 -12.17 6.37
N ALA A 27 5.24 -13.43 6.16
CA ALA A 27 4.43 -13.83 5.02
C ALA A 27 3.06 -13.15 5.06
N ALA A 28 2.43 -13.10 6.24
CA ALA A 28 1.15 -12.42 6.42
C ALA A 28 1.27 -10.91 6.20
N ALA A 29 2.35 -10.30 6.71
CA ALA A 29 2.61 -8.88 6.51
C ALA A 29 2.85 -8.55 5.04
N LEU A 30 3.60 -9.42 4.34
CA LEU A 30 3.85 -9.26 2.91
C LEU A 30 2.54 -9.35 2.11
N GLU A 31 1.71 -10.33 2.41
CA GLU A 31 0.42 -10.49 1.75
C GLU A 31 -0.47 -9.26 1.96
N ALA A 32 -0.51 -8.73 3.18
CA ALA A 32 -1.26 -7.53 3.50
C ALA A 32 -0.74 -6.32 2.71
N LYS A 33 0.58 -6.16 2.62
CA LYS A 33 1.20 -5.07 1.86
C LYS A 33 0.95 -5.20 0.37
N GLU A 34 0.98 -6.41 -0.17
CA GLU A 34 0.65 -6.67 -1.57
C GLU A 34 -0.80 -6.29 -1.89
N ALA A 35 -1.72 -6.61 -0.98
CA ALA A 35 -3.13 -6.23 -1.13
C ALA A 35 -3.30 -4.71 -1.09
N GLU A 36 -2.63 -4.01 -0.18
CA GLU A 36 -2.64 -2.56 -0.11
C GLU A 36 -2.08 -1.93 -1.39
N LEU A 37 -0.97 -2.48 -1.89
CA LEU A 37 -0.33 -2.02 -3.12
C LEU A 37 -1.26 -2.18 -4.32
N ASP A 38 -1.92 -3.32 -4.43
CA ASP A 38 -2.87 -3.58 -5.52
C ASP A 38 -4.06 -2.62 -5.46
N SER A 39 -4.59 -2.38 -4.27
CA SER A 39 -5.66 -1.41 -4.05
C SER A 39 -5.25 0.00 -4.47
N CYS A 40 -4.03 0.43 -4.10
CA CYS A 40 -3.50 1.73 -4.47
C CYS A 40 -3.33 1.85 -5.98
N ARG A 41 -2.82 0.81 -6.64
CA ARG A 41 -2.66 0.80 -8.10
C ARG A 41 -4.00 0.96 -8.82
N LYS A 42 -5.03 0.28 -8.37
CA LYS A 42 -6.38 0.40 -8.92
C LYS A 42 -6.93 1.80 -8.72
N HIS A 43 -6.71 2.37 -7.54
CA HIS A 43 -7.16 3.72 -7.23
C HIS A 43 -6.44 4.77 -8.09
N ILE A 44 -5.13 4.61 -8.28
CA ILE A 44 -4.34 5.49 -9.15
C ILE A 44 -4.86 5.42 -10.59
N ALA A 45 -5.12 4.22 -11.10
CA ALA A 45 -5.66 4.05 -12.45
C ALA A 45 -7.02 4.73 -12.61
N ASP A 46 -7.87 4.63 -11.59
CA ASP A 46 -9.17 5.30 -11.60
C ASP A 46 -9.03 6.82 -11.59
N LEU A 47 -8.12 7.34 -10.76
CA LEU A 47 -7.85 8.78 -10.69
C LEU A 47 -7.25 9.30 -12.00
N GLU A 48 -6.37 8.55 -12.64
CA GLU A 48 -5.83 8.90 -13.95
C GLU A 48 -6.94 9.03 -15.00
N ARG A 49 -7.91 8.11 -14.98
CA ARG A 49 -9.06 8.21 -15.89
C ARG A 49 -9.91 9.44 -15.59
N GLN A 50 -10.11 9.76 -14.33
CA GLN A 50 -10.84 10.97 -13.93
C GLN A 50 -10.12 12.24 -14.38
N VAL A 51 -8.79 12.27 -14.23
CA VAL A 51 -7.97 13.39 -14.71
C VAL A 51 -8.08 13.53 -16.23
N ASP A 52 -7.98 12.43 -16.97
CA ASP A 52 -8.11 12.45 -18.43
C ASP A 52 -9.50 12.94 -18.85
N ASN A 53 -10.56 12.52 -18.18
CA ASN A 53 -11.92 12.98 -18.44
C ASN A 53 -12.06 14.48 -18.17
N LEU A 54 -11.43 14.98 -17.11
CA LEU A 54 -11.44 16.41 -16.79
C LEU A 54 -10.68 17.22 -17.83
N LYS A 55 -9.55 16.69 -18.33
CA LYS A 55 -8.79 17.34 -19.42
C LYS A 55 -9.61 17.41 -20.70
N LEU A 56 -10.34 16.35 -21.02
CA LEU A 56 -11.23 16.32 -22.19
C LEU A 56 -12.34 17.37 -22.04
N LYS A 57 -12.97 17.45 -20.86
CA LYS A 57 -13.96 18.48 -20.57
C LYS A 57 -13.35 19.86 -20.66
N GLY A 58 -12.14 20.05 -20.17
CA GLY A 58 -11.39 21.29 -20.24
C GLY A 58 -11.04 21.70 -21.68
N ALA A 59 -10.88 20.74 -22.58
CA ALA A 59 -10.66 21.02 -23.99
C ALA A 59 -11.92 21.58 -24.68
N PHE A 60 -13.11 21.25 -24.17
CA PHE A 60 -14.39 21.72 -24.69
C PHE A 60 -14.91 22.97 -24.01
N THR A 61 -14.43 23.29 -22.80
CA THR A 61 -14.83 24.48 -22.02
C THR A 61 -13.61 25.35 -21.76
N THR A 62 -13.61 26.56 -22.28
CA THR A 62 -12.48 27.49 -22.16
C THR A 62 -12.23 27.99 -20.73
N ASP A 63 -13.15 27.75 -19.80
CA ASP A 63 -13.07 28.23 -18.41
C ASP A 63 -12.88 27.14 -17.37
N ALA A 64 -12.52 25.92 -17.79
CA ALA A 64 -12.40 24.78 -16.88
C ALA A 64 -11.32 24.97 -15.80
N GLY A 65 -10.26 25.75 -16.09
CA GLY A 65 -9.22 26.06 -15.12
C GLY A 65 -9.68 27.00 -14.01
N ASN A 66 -10.80 27.69 -14.21
CA ASN A 66 -11.37 28.64 -13.26
C ASN A 66 -12.61 28.09 -12.53
N ASP A 67 -13.00 26.85 -12.83
CA ASP A 67 -14.13 26.20 -12.16
C ASP A 67 -13.71 25.77 -10.75
N PRO A 68 -14.31 26.32 -9.69
CA PRO A 68 -13.99 25.93 -8.32
C PRO A 68 -14.24 24.46 -8.02
N ALA A 69 -15.26 23.86 -8.62
CA ALA A 69 -15.59 22.45 -8.42
C ALA A 69 -14.52 21.54 -9.02
N ALA A 70 -14.03 21.86 -10.23
CA ALA A 70 -12.95 21.11 -10.87
C ALA A 70 -11.64 21.24 -10.08
N LYS A 71 -11.33 22.43 -9.60
CA LYS A 71 -10.14 22.69 -8.78
C LYS A 71 -10.17 21.89 -7.48
N GLU A 72 -11.31 21.89 -6.79
CA GLU A 72 -11.51 21.14 -5.56
C GLU A 72 -11.34 19.63 -5.79
N MET A 73 -11.86 19.13 -6.89
CA MET A 73 -11.77 17.74 -7.28
C MET A 73 -10.32 17.33 -7.55
N ILE A 74 -9.55 18.17 -8.25
CA ILE A 74 -8.14 17.94 -8.52
C ILE A 74 -7.34 17.94 -7.21
N GLU A 75 -7.60 18.87 -6.32
CA GLU A 75 -6.93 18.92 -5.01
C GLU A 75 -7.22 17.66 -4.18
N ARG A 76 -8.44 17.16 -4.24
CA ARG A 76 -8.81 15.90 -3.56
C ARG A 76 -8.06 14.71 -4.14
N MET A 77 -7.96 14.62 -5.46
CA MET A 77 -7.21 13.56 -6.14
C MET A 77 -5.75 13.56 -5.75
N ILE A 78 -5.13 14.73 -5.70
CA ILE A 78 -3.74 14.87 -5.29
C ILE A 78 -3.55 14.37 -3.87
N ARG A 79 -4.45 14.71 -2.95
CA ARG A 79 -4.38 14.22 -1.56
C ARG A 79 -4.51 12.71 -1.47
N GLU A 80 -5.38 12.11 -2.27
CA GLU A 80 -5.56 10.66 -2.30
C GLU A 80 -4.32 9.95 -2.87
N ILE A 81 -3.71 10.50 -3.90
CA ILE A 81 -2.46 9.98 -4.48
C ILE A 81 -1.34 10.06 -3.44
N ASP A 82 -1.19 11.19 -2.76
CA ASP A 82 -0.19 11.38 -1.70
C ASP A 82 -0.39 10.38 -0.56
N LYS A 83 -1.62 10.09 -0.20
CA LYS A 83 -1.94 9.09 0.81
C LYS A 83 -1.50 7.69 0.38
N CYS A 84 -1.74 7.32 -0.88
CA CYS A 84 -1.28 6.04 -1.41
C CYS A 84 0.24 5.94 -1.42
N ILE A 85 0.93 6.99 -1.83
CA ILE A 85 2.39 7.05 -1.82
C ILE A 85 2.92 6.91 -0.39
N SER A 86 2.30 7.57 0.58
CA SER A 86 2.67 7.47 1.99
C SER A 86 2.55 6.03 2.50
N LEU A 87 1.51 5.30 2.08
CA LEU A 87 1.34 3.89 2.44
C LEU A 87 2.41 3.00 1.83
N LEU A 88 2.90 3.33 0.65
CA LEU A 88 3.97 2.59 -0.03
C LEU A 88 5.34 2.80 0.61
N ASP A 89 5.58 3.96 1.21
CA ASP A 89 6.84 4.32 1.83
C ASP A 89 7.01 3.75 3.26
N ASN A 90 5.96 3.19 3.82
CA ASN A 90 6.03 2.55 5.13
C ASN A 90 6.42 1.04 5.01
#